data_ee7d4d7f7ca52b49bf5f8e261bd613ce
#
_entry.id   ee7d4d7f7ca52b49bf5f8e261bd613ce
#
_cell.length_a   1.000
_cell.length_b   1.000
_cell.length_c   1.000
_cell.angle_alpha   90.00
_cell.angle_beta   90.00
_cell.angle_gamma   90.00
#
_symmetry.space_group_name_H-M   'P 1'
#
loop_
_entity.id
_entity.type
_entity.pdbx_description
1 polymer ?
#
loop_
_entity_poly.entity_id
_entity_poly.type
_entity_poly.pdbx_seq_one_letter_code
_entity_poly.pdbx_strand_id
1 'polypeptide(L)'
;MKQMHLLCTLLLLTVALPLSAQKPRSEPTPENSLLDGKTIVKTNVLGILFGSYSLVGERLLTPGLSASLDLNARFATNGSDIVTPSNSYRSRMAFWNAGSGFSYFAVTPEVRWYLNGGMGHGFYLAPYYRFQRSKYTDMSRDFLLEDNTGKIVYGAIAYTEYASSHSVGLGLGAQWLLGRNKNIVLDWYIAGIGRGIAHNTLDGKFHFSDGRPHVTSVNDEALRQSIAEGSGANTKGAKVSFNREQQTFHISGLRTRALSIRGGLSVGFRF
;
A
#
# COMPACT_ATOMS: atom_id res chain seq x y z
N MET A 1 -16.73 -17.93 -4.72
CA MET A 1 -18.03 -17.25 -4.60
C MET A 1 -18.62 -17.35 -3.20
N LYS A 2 -18.75 -18.52 -2.57
CA LYS A 2 -19.33 -18.67 -1.20
C LYS A 2 -18.59 -17.88 -0.10
N GLN A 3 -17.27 -17.77 -0.16
CA GLN A 3 -16.50 -17.01 0.84
C GLN A 3 -16.67 -15.49 0.72
N MET A 4 -16.92 -14.99 -0.48
CA MET A 4 -17.15 -13.56 -0.71
C MET A 4 -18.51 -13.10 -0.17
N HIS A 5 -19.53 -13.97 -0.25
CA HIS A 5 -20.83 -13.69 0.36
C HIS A 5 -20.78 -13.72 1.89
N LEU A 6 -19.95 -14.59 2.49
CA LEU A 6 -19.77 -14.63 3.94
C LEU A 6 -19.07 -13.36 4.45
N LEU A 7 -18.11 -12.83 3.71
CA LEU A 7 -17.43 -11.56 4.06
C LEU A 7 -18.38 -10.36 3.94
N CYS A 8 -19.21 -10.32 2.87
CA CYS A 8 -20.21 -9.28 2.69
C CYS A 8 -21.32 -9.33 3.74
N THR A 9 -21.75 -10.52 4.14
CA THR A 9 -22.75 -10.67 5.22
C THR A 9 -22.20 -10.33 6.59
N LEU A 10 -20.93 -10.64 6.87
CA LEU A 10 -20.26 -10.20 8.11
C LEU A 10 -20.11 -8.68 8.14
N LEU A 11 -19.78 -8.06 7.01
CA LEU A 11 -19.69 -6.60 6.87
C LEU A 11 -21.07 -5.91 7.05
N LEU A 12 -22.15 -6.53 6.55
CA LEU A 12 -23.50 -6.02 6.68
C LEU A 12 -24.08 -6.19 8.09
N LEU A 13 -23.72 -7.25 8.80
CA LEU A 13 -24.14 -7.46 10.19
C LEU A 13 -23.55 -6.44 11.16
N THR A 14 -22.35 -5.90 10.87
CA THR A 14 -21.71 -4.85 11.69
C THR A 14 -22.36 -3.47 11.49
N VAL A 15 -23.06 -3.24 10.37
CA VAL A 15 -23.79 -1.99 10.10
C VAL A 15 -25.09 -1.90 10.93
N ALA A 16 -25.61 -3.04 11.41
CA ALA A 16 -26.85 -3.09 12.21
C ALA A 16 -26.62 -2.84 13.72
N LEU A 17 -25.40 -2.56 14.16
CA LEU A 17 -25.17 -2.10 15.53
C LEU A 17 -25.84 -0.73 15.68
N PRO A 18 -26.66 -0.53 16.72
CA PRO A 18 -27.51 0.65 16.84
C PRO A 18 -26.67 1.92 16.79
N LEU A 19 -26.97 2.77 15.81
CA LEU A 19 -26.55 4.16 15.74
C LEU A 19 -27.21 4.93 16.89
N SER A 20 -26.92 4.58 18.12
CA SER A 20 -27.30 5.38 19.26
C SER A 20 -26.47 6.65 19.21
N ALA A 21 -27.09 7.72 18.72
CA ALA A 21 -26.58 9.08 18.86
C ALA A 21 -26.41 9.40 20.34
N GLN A 22 -25.25 9.06 20.90
CA GLN A 22 -24.92 9.42 22.29
C GLN A 22 -24.46 10.86 22.28
N LYS A 23 -25.19 11.70 23.03
CA LYS A 23 -24.75 13.05 23.36
C LYS A 23 -23.30 13.04 23.88
N PRO A 24 -22.46 14.02 23.51
CA PRO A 24 -21.11 14.14 24.05
C PRO A 24 -21.20 14.26 25.59
N ARG A 25 -20.92 13.17 26.26
CA ARG A 25 -20.82 13.11 27.71
C ARG A 25 -19.35 13.20 28.04
N SER A 26 -18.97 14.10 28.92
CA SER A 26 -17.64 14.09 29.51
C SER A 26 -17.45 12.77 30.23
N GLU A 27 -16.74 11.83 29.60
CA GLU A 27 -16.49 10.53 30.19
C GLU A 27 -15.37 10.64 31.21
N PRO A 28 -15.57 10.09 32.43
CA PRO A 28 -14.51 10.02 33.41
C PRO A 28 -13.32 9.23 32.87
N THR A 29 -12.12 9.67 33.15
CA THR A 29 -10.89 8.92 32.90
C THR A 29 -11.04 7.52 33.56
N PRO A 30 -10.72 6.41 32.90
CA PRO A 30 -10.77 5.09 33.50
C PRO A 30 -9.96 5.05 34.79
N GLU A 31 -10.56 4.63 35.88
CA GLU A 31 -9.92 4.59 37.22
C GLU A 31 -8.61 3.81 37.27
N ASN A 32 -8.40 2.88 36.30
CA ASN A 32 -7.21 2.02 36.19
C ASN A 32 -6.37 2.33 34.94
N SER A 33 -6.41 3.56 34.44
CA SER A 33 -5.58 3.96 33.32
C SER A 33 -4.11 4.10 33.76
N LEU A 34 -3.18 3.47 33.04
CA LEU A 34 -1.74 3.60 33.24
C LEU A 34 -1.22 5.01 32.90
N LEU A 35 -1.99 5.72 32.07
CA LEU A 35 -1.74 7.09 31.63
C LEU A 35 -3.00 7.94 31.91
N ASP A 36 -3.17 9.04 31.18
CA ASP A 36 -4.28 9.97 31.34
C ASP A 36 -5.56 9.55 30.57
N GLY A 37 -5.64 8.33 30.08
CA GLY A 37 -6.77 7.84 29.27
C GLY A 37 -6.86 8.48 27.89
N LYS A 38 -5.80 9.12 27.40
CA LYS A 38 -5.78 9.83 26.11
C LYS A 38 -4.92 9.15 25.07
N THR A 39 -4.21 8.09 25.42
CA THR A 39 -3.34 7.35 24.49
C THR A 39 -4.01 6.04 24.10
N ILE A 40 -4.01 5.75 22.81
CA ILE A 40 -4.57 4.51 22.24
C ILE A 40 -3.48 3.86 21.39
N VAL A 41 -3.30 2.55 21.58
CA VAL A 41 -2.42 1.73 20.74
C VAL A 41 -3.24 0.59 20.16
N LYS A 42 -3.15 0.37 18.86
CA LYS A 42 -3.98 -0.62 18.14
C LYS A 42 -3.25 -1.22 16.94
N THR A 43 -3.72 -2.38 16.50
CA THR A 43 -3.24 -3.07 15.30
C THR A 43 -4.40 -3.45 14.38
N ASN A 44 -4.16 -3.44 13.07
CA ASN A 44 -5.17 -3.82 12.08
C ASN A 44 -5.21 -5.34 11.93
N VAL A 45 -6.24 -5.96 12.48
CA VAL A 45 -6.40 -7.42 12.47
C VAL A 45 -6.78 -7.96 11.08
N LEU A 46 -7.54 -7.21 10.29
CA LEU A 46 -7.80 -7.59 8.90
C LEU A 46 -6.54 -7.51 8.05
N GLY A 47 -5.69 -6.52 8.28
CA GLY A 47 -4.40 -6.39 7.60
C GLY A 47 -3.53 -7.62 7.80
N ILE A 48 -3.47 -8.17 9.02
CA ILE A 48 -2.69 -9.38 9.34
C ILE A 48 -3.14 -10.57 8.50
N LEU A 49 -4.45 -10.75 8.30
CA LEU A 49 -5.00 -11.82 7.46
C LEU A 49 -4.55 -11.72 6.00
N PHE A 50 -4.17 -10.53 5.54
CA PHE A 50 -3.67 -10.26 4.20
C PHE A 50 -2.15 -10.04 4.15
N GLY A 51 -1.42 -10.44 5.21
CA GLY A 51 0.03 -10.36 5.29
C GLY A 51 0.57 -8.92 5.49
N SER A 52 -0.26 -8.01 5.98
CA SER A 52 0.10 -6.62 6.29
C SER A 52 0.03 -6.39 7.79
N TYR A 53 1.12 -5.93 8.38
CA TYR A 53 1.25 -5.68 9.82
C TYR A 53 1.23 -4.19 10.08
N SER A 54 0.39 -3.74 11.00
CA SER A 54 0.32 -2.33 11.38
C SER A 54 0.40 -2.14 12.89
N LEU A 55 1.00 -1.02 13.28
CA LEU A 55 0.98 -0.50 14.64
C LEU A 55 0.52 0.95 14.57
N VAL A 56 -0.59 1.25 15.24
CA VAL A 56 -1.17 2.60 15.27
C VAL A 56 -1.10 3.14 16.68
N GLY A 57 -0.40 4.26 16.84
CA GLY A 57 -0.45 5.10 18.05
C GLY A 57 -1.39 6.28 17.81
N GLU A 58 -2.32 6.52 18.72
CA GLU A 58 -3.24 7.65 18.68
C GLU A 58 -3.23 8.40 20.00
N ARG A 59 -3.22 9.73 19.93
CA ARG A 59 -3.28 10.62 21.07
C ARG A 59 -4.46 11.58 20.95
N LEU A 60 -5.33 11.56 21.92
CA LEU A 60 -6.43 12.52 22.02
C LEU A 60 -5.88 13.89 22.39
N LEU A 61 -6.14 14.88 21.55
CA LEU A 61 -5.73 16.28 21.76
C LEU A 61 -6.83 17.08 22.43
N THR A 62 -8.06 16.87 21.97
CA THR A 62 -9.29 17.44 22.54
C THR A 62 -10.37 16.34 22.55
N PRO A 63 -11.53 16.55 23.16
CA PRO A 63 -12.62 15.58 23.11
C PRO A 63 -13.03 15.19 21.69
N GLY A 64 -12.97 16.10 20.72
CA GLY A 64 -13.36 15.84 19.32
C GLY A 64 -12.20 15.66 18.36
N LEU A 65 -10.95 15.74 18.81
CA LEU A 65 -9.79 15.70 17.93
C LEU A 65 -8.69 14.80 18.46
N SER A 66 -8.11 13.97 17.61
CA SER A 66 -6.89 13.20 17.90
C SER A 66 -5.87 13.30 16.78
N ALA A 67 -4.62 13.03 17.12
CA ALA A 67 -3.54 12.78 16.18
C ALA A 67 -3.16 11.31 16.24
N SER A 68 -2.94 10.68 15.09
CA SER A 68 -2.49 9.29 15.03
C SER A 68 -1.33 9.11 14.07
N LEU A 69 -0.55 8.07 14.30
CA LEU A 69 0.54 7.62 13.47
C LEU A 69 0.37 6.12 13.21
N ASP A 70 0.18 5.75 11.95
CA ASP A 70 0.13 4.34 11.50
C ASP A 70 1.46 3.97 10.85
N LEU A 71 2.14 3.00 11.45
CA LEU A 71 3.30 2.31 10.89
C LEU A 71 2.80 1.00 10.31
N ASN A 72 3.00 0.81 9.00
CA ASN A 72 2.48 -0.36 8.30
C ASN A 72 3.58 -1.00 7.46
N ALA A 73 3.70 -2.33 7.53
CA ALA A 73 4.69 -3.09 6.78
C ALA A 73 4.09 -4.37 6.21
N ARG A 74 4.59 -4.76 5.05
CA ARG A 74 4.37 -6.07 4.44
C ARG A 74 5.72 -6.64 4.05
N PHE A 75 5.94 -7.90 4.38
CA PHE A 75 7.15 -8.63 3.99
C PHE A 75 6.83 -9.52 2.78
N ALA A 76 7.77 -9.64 1.86
CA ALA A 76 7.66 -10.59 0.76
C ALA A 76 7.62 -12.01 1.33
N THR A 77 6.72 -12.83 0.84
CA THR A 77 6.59 -14.24 1.22
C THR A 77 7.03 -15.13 0.07
N ASN A 78 7.74 -16.21 0.37
CA ASN A 78 8.18 -17.22 -0.62
C ASN A 78 7.08 -18.27 -0.84
N GLY A 79 5.84 -17.88 -0.98
CA GLY A 79 4.71 -18.79 -1.13
C GLY A 79 3.58 -18.20 -1.96
N SER A 80 2.73 -19.08 -2.50
CA SER A 80 1.51 -18.69 -3.18
C SER A 80 0.56 -18.04 -2.17
N ASP A 81 0.56 -16.72 -2.12
CA ASP A 81 -0.49 -16.00 -1.41
C ASP A 81 -1.84 -16.38 -2.03
N ILE A 82 -2.86 -16.49 -1.19
CA ILE A 82 -4.25 -16.90 -1.53
C ILE A 82 -4.88 -16.00 -2.62
N VAL A 83 -4.22 -14.92 -2.96
CA VAL A 83 -4.67 -13.97 -3.98
C VAL A 83 -3.91 -14.23 -5.27
N THR A 84 -4.61 -14.76 -6.26
CA THR A 84 -4.09 -15.04 -7.60
C THR A 84 -3.34 -13.84 -8.19
N PRO A 85 -2.11 -14.04 -8.69
CA PRO A 85 -1.39 -12.98 -9.35
C PRO A 85 -2.10 -12.61 -10.66
N SER A 86 -2.66 -11.42 -10.72
CA SER A 86 -3.06 -10.85 -11.99
C SER A 86 -1.81 -10.29 -12.66
N ASN A 87 -1.32 -10.97 -13.71
CA ASN A 87 -0.20 -10.54 -14.54
C ASN A 87 -0.52 -9.28 -15.37
N SER A 88 -1.66 -8.63 -15.16
CA SER A 88 -2.01 -7.45 -15.92
C SER A 88 -1.56 -6.17 -15.21
N TYR A 89 -0.77 -5.42 -15.92
CA TYR A 89 -0.23 -4.10 -15.56
C TYR A 89 -1.28 -3.04 -15.14
N ARG A 90 -2.57 -3.32 -15.39
CA ARG A 90 -3.68 -2.40 -15.12
C ARG A 90 -4.26 -2.48 -13.71
N SER A 91 -4.01 -3.51 -12.93
CA SER A 91 -4.58 -3.66 -11.58
C SER A 91 -3.58 -3.34 -10.46
N ARG A 92 -2.78 -2.29 -10.60
CA ARG A 92 -1.97 -1.73 -9.51
C ARG A 92 -2.80 -1.03 -8.43
N MET A 93 -3.99 -1.51 -8.17
CA MET A 93 -4.67 -1.17 -6.93
C MET A 93 -3.96 -1.93 -5.81
N ALA A 94 -3.24 -1.19 -4.98
CA ALA A 94 -2.31 -1.69 -3.95
C ALA A 94 -2.92 -2.66 -2.92
N PHE A 95 -4.20 -2.95 -2.99
CA PHE A 95 -4.90 -3.86 -2.08
C PHE A 95 -4.89 -5.33 -2.52
N TRP A 96 -4.76 -5.64 -3.81
CA TRP A 96 -5.05 -6.95 -4.36
C TRP A 96 -3.89 -7.62 -5.09
N ASN A 97 -2.78 -6.92 -5.32
CA ASN A 97 -1.59 -7.49 -5.93
C ASN A 97 -0.58 -7.92 -4.86
N ALA A 98 -0.93 -8.95 -4.14
CA ALA A 98 -0.07 -9.59 -3.19
C ALA A 98 0.65 -10.79 -3.82
N GLY A 99 1.36 -10.58 -4.93
CA GLY A 99 2.31 -11.58 -5.43
C GLY A 99 3.45 -11.81 -4.44
N SER A 100 4.08 -12.96 -4.49
CA SER A 100 5.16 -13.39 -3.58
C SER A 100 6.33 -12.41 -3.49
N GLY A 101 6.53 -11.58 -4.50
CA GLY A 101 7.62 -10.61 -4.56
C GLY A 101 7.29 -9.18 -4.09
N PHE A 102 6.14 -8.92 -3.46
CA PHE A 102 5.76 -7.58 -3.03
C PHE A 102 6.01 -7.35 -1.55
N SER A 103 6.79 -6.33 -1.24
CA SER A 103 7.00 -5.83 0.13
C SER A 103 6.84 -4.32 0.19
N TYR A 104 6.46 -3.80 1.34
CA TYR A 104 6.43 -2.36 1.57
C TYR A 104 6.57 -2.00 3.05
N PHE A 105 6.96 -0.75 3.27
CA PHE A 105 6.88 -0.05 4.55
C PHE A 105 6.21 1.30 4.33
N ALA A 106 5.30 1.67 5.21
CA ALA A 106 4.59 2.94 5.13
C ALA A 106 4.44 3.61 6.48
N VAL A 107 4.50 4.94 6.48
CA VAL A 107 4.25 5.81 7.63
C VAL A 107 3.10 6.73 7.27
N THR A 108 2.07 6.77 8.11
CA THR A 108 0.87 7.56 7.85
C THR A 108 0.48 8.37 9.09
N PRO A 109 0.93 9.60 9.23
CA PRO A 109 0.33 10.55 10.15
C PRO A 109 -1.06 10.95 9.67
N GLU A 110 -2.00 11.01 10.61
CA GLU A 110 -3.37 11.45 10.35
C GLU A 110 -3.92 12.24 11.55
N VAL A 111 -4.87 13.10 11.27
CA VAL A 111 -5.67 13.80 12.28
C VAL A 111 -7.09 13.27 12.19
N ARG A 112 -7.69 12.90 13.31
CA ARG A 112 -9.05 12.37 13.37
C ARG A 112 -9.97 13.39 14.01
N TRP A 113 -11.02 13.72 13.30
CA TRP A 113 -12.08 14.58 13.78
C TRP A 113 -13.34 13.74 14.04
N TYR A 114 -13.69 13.57 15.32
CA TYR A 114 -14.85 12.80 15.76
C TYR A 114 -16.11 13.64 15.64
N LEU A 115 -17.06 13.19 14.81
CA LEU A 115 -18.25 13.97 14.42
C LEU A 115 -19.38 13.87 15.48
N ASN A 116 -19.68 12.66 15.96
CA ASN A 116 -20.81 12.37 16.82
C ASN A 116 -20.39 11.63 18.11
N GLY A 117 -19.28 11.99 18.66
CA GLY A 117 -18.73 11.33 19.82
C GLY A 117 -17.74 12.24 20.50
N GLY A 118 -16.76 11.64 21.07
CA GLY A 118 -15.68 12.37 21.70
C GLY A 118 -14.81 11.41 22.49
N MET A 119 -13.69 11.91 22.98
CA MET A 119 -12.77 11.10 23.77
C MET A 119 -12.32 9.81 23.08
N GLY A 120 -12.18 9.86 21.75
CA GLY A 120 -11.72 8.71 20.94
C GLY A 120 -12.83 7.71 20.58
N HIS A 121 -14.09 8.13 20.55
CA HIS A 121 -15.18 7.26 20.14
C HIS A 121 -16.17 7.97 19.21
N GLY A 122 -16.82 7.23 18.34
CA GLY A 122 -17.79 7.71 17.36
C GLY A 122 -17.26 7.67 15.92
N PHE A 123 -18.04 8.22 15.00
CA PHE A 123 -17.61 8.41 13.61
C PHE A 123 -16.57 9.50 13.52
N TYR A 124 -15.60 9.33 12.64
CA TYR A 124 -14.55 10.31 12.42
C TYR A 124 -14.22 10.51 10.94
N LEU A 125 -13.75 11.70 10.62
CA LEU A 125 -13.03 12.02 9.39
C LEU A 125 -11.53 12.08 9.70
N ALA A 126 -10.71 11.59 8.77
CA ALA A 126 -9.27 11.47 8.97
C ALA A 126 -8.50 11.96 7.74
N PRO A 127 -8.22 13.27 7.61
CA PRO A 127 -7.20 13.71 6.68
C PRO A 127 -5.86 13.09 7.05
N TYR A 128 -5.14 12.58 6.04
CA TYR A 128 -3.87 11.92 6.24
C TYR A 128 -2.84 12.28 5.18
N TYR A 129 -1.57 12.14 5.55
CA TYR A 129 -0.46 12.04 4.64
C TYR A 129 0.11 10.63 4.74
N ARG A 130 0.55 10.04 3.61
CA ARG A 130 1.17 8.72 3.60
C ARG A 130 2.46 8.76 2.80
N PHE A 131 3.53 8.37 3.45
CA PHE A 131 4.78 8.01 2.82
C PHE A 131 4.88 6.49 2.74
N GLN A 132 5.23 5.95 1.57
CA GLN A 132 5.39 4.50 1.39
C GLN A 132 6.60 4.21 0.51
N ARG A 133 7.42 3.26 0.94
CA ARG A 133 8.43 2.60 0.11
C ARG A 133 7.99 1.19 -0.19
N SER A 134 8.00 0.79 -1.46
CA SER A 134 7.64 -0.54 -1.91
C SER A 134 8.70 -1.13 -2.83
N LYS A 135 8.80 -2.45 -2.80
CA LYS A 135 9.67 -3.24 -3.64
C LYS A 135 8.85 -4.34 -4.28
N TYR A 136 8.97 -4.48 -5.60
CA TYR A 136 8.39 -5.55 -6.40
C TYR A 136 9.54 -6.35 -6.99
N THR A 137 9.67 -7.63 -6.63
CA THR A 137 10.66 -8.55 -7.18
C THR A 137 10.03 -9.47 -8.21
N ASP A 138 10.86 -10.18 -8.96
CA ASP A 138 10.46 -11.23 -9.91
C ASP A 138 9.52 -10.71 -11.02
N MET A 139 9.69 -9.44 -11.40
CA MET A 139 9.01 -8.87 -12.55
C MET A 139 9.70 -9.32 -13.82
N SER A 140 8.93 -9.81 -14.80
CA SER A 140 9.48 -10.16 -16.11
C SER A 140 8.58 -9.65 -17.23
N ARG A 141 9.19 -9.32 -18.36
CA ARG A 141 8.49 -8.89 -19.58
C ARG A 141 9.30 -9.19 -20.81
N ASP A 142 8.59 -9.54 -21.86
CA ASP A 142 9.16 -9.69 -23.19
C ASP A 142 9.21 -8.35 -23.91
N PHE A 143 10.19 -8.19 -24.77
CA PHE A 143 10.32 -7.05 -25.67
C PHE A 143 10.75 -7.52 -27.07
N LEU A 144 10.43 -6.71 -28.05
CA LEU A 144 10.78 -6.89 -29.44
C LEU A 144 11.64 -5.72 -29.90
N LEU A 145 12.64 -5.99 -30.68
CA LEU A 145 13.43 -4.96 -31.34
C LEU A 145 13.84 -5.43 -32.74
N GLU A 146 14.06 -4.48 -33.63
CA GLU A 146 14.60 -4.71 -34.95
C GLU A 146 16.10 -4.47 -34.95
N ASP A 147 16.86 -5.42 -35.47
CA ASP A 147 18.32 -5.28 -35.61
C ASP A 147 18.68 -4.43 -36.83
N ASN A 148 19.96 -4.09 -36.97
CA ASN A 148 20.47 -3.28 -38.07
C ASN A 148 20.30 -3.93 -39.45
N THR A 149 19.87 -5.20 -39.53
CA THR A 149 19.60 -5.95 -40.74
C THR A 149 18.11 -6.05 -41.06
N GLY A 150 17.24 -5.43 -40.26
CA GLY A 150 15.77 -5.51 -40.41
C GLY A 150 15.16 -6.78 -39.81
N LYS A 151 15.94 -7.59 -39.09
CA LYS A 151 15.45 -8.83 -38.46
C LYS A 151 14.89 -8.55 -37.08
N ILE A 152 13.71 -9.09 -36.76
CA ILE A 152 13.12 -9.00 -35.45
C ILE A 152 13.86 -9.92 -34.49
N VAL A 153 14.30 -9.34 -33.38
CA VAL A 153 14.97 -10.04 -32.26
C VAL A 153 14.04 -10.00 -31.06
N TYR A 154 13.84 -11.16 -30.45
CA TYR A 154 13.04 -11.31 -29.23
C TYR A 154 13.97 -11.26 -28.03
N GLY A 155 13.53 -10.56 -27.00
CA GLY A 155 14.24 -10.50 -25.73
C GLY A 155 13.28 -10.47 -24.55
N ALA A 156 13.81 -10.70 -23.37
CA ALA A 156 13.08 -10.55 -22.12
C ALA A 156 13.89 -9.75 -21.11
N ILE A 157 13.19 -9.01 -20.30
CA ILE A 157 13.74 -8.33 -19.13
C ILE A 157 13.21 -8.95 -17.85
N ALA A 158 14.10 -9.18 -16.88
CA ALA A 158 13.76 -9.55 -15.52
C ALA A 158 14.26 -8.44 -14.59
N TYR A 159 13.37 -7.91 -13.74
CA TYR A 159 13.73 -6.72 -12.96
C TYR A 159 13.03 -6.67 -11.59
N THR A 160 13.63 -5.86 -10.72
CA THR A 160 13.08 -5.42 -9.46
C THR A 160 12.70 -3.94 -9.59
N GLU A 161 11.48 -3.60 -9.17
CA GLU A 161 11.02 -2.21 -9.11
C GLU A 161 11.02 -1.73 -7.66
N TYR A 162 11.64 -0.58 -7.44
CA TYR A 162 11.59 0.16 -6.18
C TYR A 162 10.72 1.40 -6.38
N ALA A 163 9.74 1.60 -5.52
CA ALA A 163 8.89 2.77 -5.57
C ALA A 163 8.90 3.51 -4.23
N SER A 164 9.02 4.83 -4.28
CA SER A 164 8.86 5.73 -3.14
C SER A 164 7.71 6.67 -3.43
N SER A 165 6.65 6.64 -2.64
CA SER A 165 5.44 7.42 -2.92
C SER A 165 5.05 8.31 -1.74
N HIS A 166 4.50 9.47 -2.09
CA HIS A 166 3.92 10.45 -1.18
C HIS A 166 2.49 10.70 -1.61
N SER A 167 1.55 10.58 -0.70
CA SER A 167 0.12 10.84 -0.99
C SER A 167 -0.55 11.57 0.17
N VAL A 168 -1.54 12.36 -0.17
CA VAL A 168 -2.48 12.97 0.77
C VAL A 168 -3.86 12.42 0.50
N GLY A 169 -4.67 12.29 1.53
CA GLY A 169 -5.99 11.71 1.39
C GLY A 169 -6.92 12.03 2.54
N LEU A 170 -8.13 11.51 2.43
CA LEU A 170 -9.17 11.62 3.42
C LEU A 170 -9.71 10.22 3.71
N GLY A 171 -9.87 9.92 4.99
CA GLY A 171 -10.46 8.70 5.50
C GLY A 171 -11.74 8.95 6.26
N LEU A 172 -12.57 7.92 6.33
CA LEU A 172 -13.78 7.84 7.14
C LEU A 172 -13.72 6.53 7.95
N GLY A 173 -14.07 6.63 9.22
CA GLY A 173 -14.13 5.46 10.09
C GLY A 173 -15.05 5.66 11.29
N ALA A 174 -15.12 4.62 12.11
CA ALA A 174 -15.83 4.64 13.38
C ALA A 174 -15.04 3.88 14.43
N GLN A 175 -14.93 4.43 15.63
CA GLN A 175 -14.21 3.85 16.74
C GLN A 175 -15.14 3.67 17.94
N TRP A 176 -15.05 2.52 18.59
CA TRP A 176 -15.82 2.17 19.78
C TRP A 176 -14.88 1.84 20.93
N LEU A 177 -15.26 2.29 22.11
CA LEU A 177 -14.61 1.95 23.38
C LEU A 177 -15.45 0.91 24.10
N LEU A 178 -14.88 -0.26 24.34
CA LEU A 178 -15.55 -1.44 24.86
C LEU A 178 -15.02 -1.78 26.26
N GLY A 179 -15.82 -2.62 26.97
CA GLY A 179 -15.50 -3.07 28.33
C GLY A 179 -15.98 -2.06 29.39
N ARG A 180 -15.97 -2.52 30.65
CA ARG A 180 -16.44 -1.72 31.79
C ARG A 180 -15.62 -0.44 31.97
N ASN A 181 -14.31 -0.53 31.75
CA ASN A 181 -13.37 0.59 31.89
C ASN A 181 -13.09 1.32 30.57
N LYS A 182 -13.78 0.92 29.47
CA LYS A 182 -13.60 1.52 28.13
C LYS A 182 -12.15 1.54 27.65
N ASN A 183 -11.39 0.53 28.03
CA ASN A 183 -9.97 0.39 27.68
C ASN A 183 -9.76 -0.39 26.37
N ILE A 184 -10.75 -1.21 25.97
CA ILE A 184 -10.66 -1.98 24.72
C ILE A 184 -11.19 -1.08 23.60
N VAL A 185 -10.41 -0.97 22.54
CA VAL A 185 -10.73 -0.16 21.36
C VAL A 185 -11.01 -1.06 20.18
N LEU A 186 -12.14 -0.85 19.52
CA LEU A 186 -12.46 -1.39 18.22
C LEU A 186 -12.56 -0.24 17.24
N ASP A 187 -11.75 -0.24 16.19
CA ASP A 187 -11.67 0.84 15.20
C ASP A 187 -11.89 0.26 13.81
N TRP A 188 -12.98 0.65 13.17
CA TRP A 188 -13.27 0.31 11.79
C TRP A 188 -12.95 1.50 10.89
N TYR A 189 -11.79 1.42 10.23
CA TYR A 189 -11.45 2.33 9.14
C TYR A 189 -12.22 1.90 7.89
N ILE A 190 -13.37 2.52 7.64
CA ILE A 190 -14.34 2.10 6.61
C ILE A 190 -13.74 2.25 5.23
N ALA A 191 -13.23 3.43 4.92
CA ALA A 191 -12.58 3.73 3.66
C ALA A 191 -11.69 4.97 3.79
N GLY A 192 -10.58 4.95 3.05
CA GLY A 192 -9.74 6.12 2.82
C GLY A 192 -9.25 6.12 1.39
N ILE A 193 -9.31 7.30 0.78
CA ILE A 193 -8.79 7.51 -0.58
C ILE A 193 -7.83 8.69 -0.58
N GLY A 194 -6.71 8.51 -1.26
CA GLY A 194 -5.69 9.54 -1.39
C GLY A 194 -5.00 9.50 -2.74
N ARG A 195 -4.39 10.61 -3.08
CA ARG A 195 -3.67 10.79 -4.33
C ARG A 195 -2.29 11.39 -4.07
N GLY A 196 -1.34 11.00 -4.90
CA GLY A 196 0.02 11.48 -4.76
C GLY A 196 0.90 11.18 -5.97
N ILE A 197 2.19 11.18 -5.71
CA ILE A 197 3.24 10.94 -6.70
C ILE A 197 4.12 9.81 -6.19
N ALA A 198 4.49 8.91 -7.10
CA ALA A 198 5.52 7.89 -6.85
C ALA A 198 6.71 8.13 -7.76
N HIS A 199 7.90 7.93 -7.20
CA HIS A 199 9.17 7.89 -7.89
C HIS A 199 9.63 6.44 -7.95
N ASN A 200 9.85 5.92 -9.15
CA ASN A 200 10.18 4.53 -9.37
C ASN A 200 11.59 4.41 -9.95
N THR A 201 12.26 3.33 -9.57
CA THR A 201 13.56 2.91 -10.08
C THR A 201 13.48 1.43 -10.39
N LEU A 202 14.00 1.02 -11.54
CA LEU A 202 14.03 -0.37 -11.98
C LEU A 202 15.48 -0.81 -12.13
N ASP A 203 15.79 -1.94 -11.52
CA ASP A 203 17.08 -2.62 -11.65
C ASP A 203 16.85 -4.02 -12.20
N GLY A 204 17.51 -4.38 -13.29
CA GLY A 204 17.24 -5.66 -13.91
C GLY A 204 18.32 -6.16 -14.85
N LYS A 205 17.98 -7.32 -15.45
CA LYS A 205 18.76 -7.96 -16.48
C LYS A 205 17.92 -8.11 -17.74
N PHE A 206 18.57 -8.09 -18.88
CA PHE A 206 17.95 -8.40 -20.16
C PHE A 206 18.68 -9.58 -20.82
N HIS A 207 17.97 -10.35 -21.61
CA HIS A 207 18.53 -11.42 -22.40
C HIS A 207 17.79 -11.52 -23.73
N PHE A 208 18.48 -12.03 -24.74
CA PHE A 208 17.91 -12.28 -26.06
C PHE A 208 17.56 -13.76 -26.20
N SER A 209 16.46 -14.06 -26.86
CA SER A 209 15.92 -15.43 -26.98
C SER A 209 16.77 -16.35 -27.85
N ASP A 210 17.66 -15.81 -28.69
CA ASP A 210 18.57 -16.59 -29.54
C ASP A 210 19.82 -17.10 -28.80
N GLY A 211 19.88 -16.85 -27.48
CA GLY A 211 20.99 -17.30 -26.62
C GLY A 211 22.34 -16.63 -26.89
N ARG A 212 22.38 -15.64 -27.77
CA ARG A 212 23.62 -14.88 -28.03
C ARG A 212 23.81 -13.80 -27.00
N PRO A 213 24.91 -13.83 -26.23
CA PRO A 213 25.16 -12.80 -25.22
C PRO A 213 25.41 -11.42 -25.83
N HIS A 214 25.77 -11.36 -27.12
CA HIS A 214 26.12 -10.13 -27.83
C HIS A 214 25.43 -10.05 -29.17
N VAL A 215 24.25 -9.46 -29.23
CA VAL A 215 23.66 -9.02 -30.50
C VAL A 215 24.35 -7.71 -30.88
N THR A 216 25.52 -7.82 -31.53
CA THR A 216 26.30 -6.67 -32.00
C THR A 216 25.60 -5.89 -33.10
N SER A 217 24.60 -6.50 -33.75
CA SER A 217 23.77 -5.90 -34.80
C SER A 217 22.66 -4.98 -34.28
N VAL A 218 22.51 -4.82 -32.98
CA VAL A 218 21.47 -3.94 -32.37
C VAL A 218 22.07 -2.62 -31.97
N ASN A 219 21.48 -1.52 -32.43
CA ASN A 219 21.84 -0.18 -32.02
C ASN A 219 21.53 0.06 -30.53
N ASP A 220 22.41 0.75 -29.82
CA ASP A 220 22.27 1.10 -28.39
C ASP A 220 20.98 1.90 -28.11
N GLU A 221 20.58 2.78 -29.02
CA GLU A 221 19.38 3.57 -28.83
C GLU A 221 18.11 2.71 -29.00
N ALA A 222 18.07 1.80 -29.98
CA ALA A 222 16.98 0.86 -30.15
C ALA A 222 16.85 -0.08 -28.93
N LEU A 223 17.99 -0.58 -28.40
CA LEU A 223 17.99 -1.39 -27.18
C LEU A 223 17.49 -0.60 -25.98
N ARG A 224 17.95 0.64 -25.80
CA ARG A 224 17.50 1.55 -24.74
C ARG A 224 15.99 1.78 -24.80
N GLN A 225 15.47 2.07 -25.98
CA GLN A 225 14.04 2.28 -26.20
C GLN A 225 13.23 1.02 -25.92
N SER A 226 13.67 -0.15 -26.40
CA SER A 226 12.98 -1.42 -26.19
C SER A 226 12.96 -1.85 -24.72
N ILE A 227 14.04 -1.66 -23.98
CA ILE A 227 14.08 -1.89 -22.52
C ILE A 227 13.10 -0.94 -21.81
N ALA A 228 13.09 0.32 -22.21
CA ALA A 228 12.22 1.33 -21.63
C ALA A 228 10.73 1.02 -21.91
N GLU A 229 10.37 0.70 -23.14
CA GLU A 229 9.02 0.31 -23.54
C GLU A 229 8.59 -1.02 -22.91
N GLY A 230 9.46 -2.03 -22.94
CA GLY A 230 9.26 -3.33 -22.31
C GLY A 230 9.03 -3.20 -20.80
N SER A 231 9.67 -2.28 -20.12
CA SER A 231 9.41 -2.02 -18.71
C SER A 231 8.00 -1.42 -18.45
N GLY A 232 7.31 -0.97 -19.52
CA GLY A 232 6.01 -0.28 -19.44
C GLY A 232 6.06 1.03 -18.68
N ALA A 233 7.23 1.58 -18.53
CA ALA A 233 7.45 2.85 -17.87
C ALA A 233 7.11 4.01 -18.82
N ASN A 234 6.45 5.03 -18.32
CA ASN A 234 6.37 6.29 -19.05
C ASN A 234 7.74 6.96 -19.01
N THR A 235 8.50 6.77 -20.07
CA THR A 235 9.93 7.13 -20.17
C THR A 235 10.18 8.63 -20.34
N LYS A 236 9.14 9.44 -20.41
CA LYS A 236 9.27 10.90 -20.51
C LYS A 236 10.05 11.43 -19.29
N GLY A 237 11.34 11.73 -19.48
CA GLY A 237 12.26 12.19 -18.44
C GLY A 237 12.96 11.07 -17.65
N ALA A 238 12.79 9.82 -18.02
CA ALA A 238 13.53 8.70 -17.42
C ALA A 238 14.98 8.66 -17.96
N LYS A 239 15.90 8.26 -17.08
CA LYS A 239 17.28 7.97 -17.44
C LYS A 239 17.45 6.46 -17.50
N VAL A 240 17.77 5.93 -18.68
CA VAL A 240 18.03 4.52 -18.91
C VAL A 240 19.53 4.35 -19.11
N SER A 241 20.15 3.54 -18.29
CA SER A 241 21.53 3.09 -18.43
C SER A 241 21.55 1.56 -18.52
N PHE A 242 22.46 1.02 -19.32
CA PHE A 242 22.62 -0.43 -19.44
C PHE A 242 24.07 -0.79 -19.68
N ASN A 243 24.42 -2.02 -19.30
CA ASN A 243 25.71 -2.65 -19.55
C ASN A 243 25.49 -3.92 -20.40
N ARG A 244 26.03 -3.94 -21.62
CA ARG A 244 25.86 -5.07 -22.55
C ARG A 244 26.63 -6.30 -22.11
N GLU A 245 27.83 -6.14 -21.56
CA GLU A 245 28.67 -7.27 -21.14
C GLU A 245 28.03 -8.03 -19.98
N GLN A 246 27.46 -7.30 -19.03
CA GLN A 246 26.77 -7.86 -17.86
C GLN A 246 25.27 -8.12 -18.10
N GLN A 247 24.75 -7.68 -19.24
CA GLN A 247 23.31 -7.75 -19.58
C GLN A 247 22.43 -7.12 -18.49
N THR A 248 22.86 -6.04 -17.88
CA THR A 248 22.15 -5.34 -16.81
C THR A 248 21.63 -4.00 -17.30
N PHE A 249 20.53 -3.55 -16.70
CA PHE A 249 20.00 -2.21 -16.92
C PHE A 249 19.53 -1.57 -15.63
N HIS A 250 19.53 -0.24 -15.63
CA HIS A 250 19.02 0.59 -14.57
C HIS A 250 18.18 1.73 -15.17
N ILE A 251 16.94 1.87 -14.72
CA ILE A 251 16.04 2.96 -15.11
C ILE A 251 15.70 3.78 -13.87
N SER A 252 15.93 5.07 -13.94
CA SER A 252 15.63 6.00 -12.85
C SER A 252 14.88 7.24 -13.35
N GLY A 253 14.36 8.04 -12.41
CA GLY A 253 13.62 9.26 -12.73
C GLY A 253 12.18 9.03 -13.20
N LEU A 254 11.67 7.81 -13.10
CA LEU A 254 10.28 7.53 -13.43
C LEU A 254 9.34 8.17 -12.41
N ARG A 255 8.33 8.89 -12.92
CA ARG A 255 7.27 9.47 -12.10
C ARG A 255 5.93 8.91 -12.49
N THR A 256 5.19 8.40 -11.53
CA THR A 256 3.84 7.87 -11.71
C THR A 256 2.88 8.50 -10.71
N ARG A 257 1.59 8.46 -11.03
CA ARG A 257 0.56 8.86 -10.07
C ARG A 257 0.38 7.75 -9.05
N ALA A 258 0.42 8.10 -7.76
CA ALA A 258 0.11 7.20 -6.67
C ALA A 258 -1.36 7.35 -6.28
N LEU A 259 -2.06 6.22 -6.17
CA LEU A 259 -3.38 6.12 -5.57
C LEU A 259 -3.20 5.38 -4.24
N SER A 260 -3.70 5.95 -3.16
CA SER A 260 -3.73 5.33 -1.84
C SER A 260 -5.17 4.97 -1.50
N ILE A 261 -5.43 3.68 -1.29
CA ILE A 261 -6.70 3.17 -0.80
C ILE A 261 -6.42 2.49 0.54
N ARG A 262 -7.22 2.80 1.55
CA ARG A 262 -7.07 2.28 2.90
C ARG A 262 -8.41 1.78 3.43
N GLY A 263 -8.37 0.75 4.25
CA GLY A 263 -9.51 0.19 4.97
C GLY A 263 -9.02 -0.85 5.96
N GLY A 264 -9.81 -1.16 6.98
CA GLY A 264 -9.42 -2.18 7.93
C GLY A 264 -10.21 -2.14 9.23
N LEU A 265 -10.04 -3.20 9.99
CA LEU A 265 -10.56 -3.33 11.35
C LEU A 265 -9.40 -3.49 12.31
N SER A 266 -9.31 -2.60 13.28
CA SER A 266 -8.23 -2.61 14.27
C SER A 266 -8.78 -2.85 15.67
N VAL A 267 -7.98 -3.54 16.47
CA VAL A 267 -8.25 -3.75 17.90
C VAL A 267 -7.07 -3.19 18.69
N GLY A 268 -7.34 -2.63 19.86
CA GLY A 268 -6.32 -2.02 20.67
C GLY A 268 -6.73 -1.73 22.09
N PHE A 269 -5.85 -0.98 22.76
CA PHE A 269 -6.02 -0.56 24.15
C PHE A 269 -5.86 0.94 24.29
N ARG A 270 -6.64 1.49 25.21
CA ARG A 270 -6.60 2.88 25.67
C ARG A 270 -5.99 2.93 27.09
N PHE A 271 -5.05 3.81 27.26
CA PHE A 271 -4.32 4.03 28.51
C PHE A 271 -4.59 5.41 29.11
#